data_9adc476cc07a2c13194728da8736735b
#
_entry.id   9adc476cc07a2c13194728da8736735b
#
_cell.length_a   1.000
_cell.length_b   1.000
_cell.length_c   1.000
_cell.angle_alpha   90.00
_cell.angle_beta   90.00
_cell.angle_gamma   90.00
#
_symmetry.space_group_name_H-M   'P 1'
#
loop_
_entity.id
_entity.type
_entity.pdbx_description
1 polymer ?
#
loop_
_entity_poly.entity_id
_entity_poly.type
_entity_poly.pdbx_seq_one_letter_code
_entity_poly.pdbx_strand_id
1 'polypeptide(L)'
;MEKDRKKLIDQLLGNKKLNIVKGDDKDFEYNRIEFGIPNLDKLTGGGIPKKRMTLIYGPTNVGKSYLASQICANVQREGGIAAWIDTELSWDANWMSKCGLDTSEMLLSQPESGEQAFETIVEMMNAGVDVIVLDSIAGLVPAQNLDEDFSFN
;
A
#
# COMPACT_ATOMS: atom_id res chain seq x y z
N MET A 1 -13.13 -31.80 30.07
CA MET A 1 -12.10 -31.08 29.26
C MET A 1 -12.70 -30.35 28.05
N GLU A 2 -13.36 -31.00 27.10
CA GLU A 2 -13.87 -30.32 25.89
C GLU A 2 -15.04 -29.34 26.18
N LYS A 3 -15.98 -29.73 27.06
CA LYS A 3 -17.08 -28.88 27.53
C LYS A 3 -16.60 -27.65 28.29
N ASP A 4 -15.55 -27.77 29.06
CA ASP A 4 -15.01 -26.66 29.86
C ASP A 4 -14.28 -25.65 28.95
N ARG A 5 -13.54 -26.15 27.92
CA ARG A 5 -12.90 -25.32 26.90
C ARG A 5 -13.92 -24.51 26.11
N LYS A 6 -15.02 -25.14 25.68
CA LYS A 6 -16.09 -24.45 24.94
C LYS A 6 -16.73 -23.35 25.77
N LYS A 7 -17.05 -23.65 27.06
CA LYS A 7 -17.64 -22.69 28.00
C LYS A 7 -16.71 -21.47 28.21
N LEU A 8 -15.40 -21.71 28.35
CA LEU A 8 -14.42 -20.62 28.49
C LEU A 8 -14.37 -19.75 27.24
N ILE A 9 -14.35 -20.36 26.07
CA ILE A 9 -14.37 -19.62 24.79
C ILE A 9 -15.64 -18.76 24.67
N ASP A 10 -16.79 -19.34 24.93
CA ASP A 10 -18.08 -18.63 24.85
C ASP A 10 -18.16 -17.46 25.86
N GLN A 11 -17.59 -17.65 27.06
CA GLN A 11 -17.51 -16.60 28.07
C GLN A 11 -16.61 -15.44 27.63
N LEU A 12 -15.47 -15.73 26.99
CA LEU A 12 -14.55 -14.71 26.50
C LEU A 12 -15.15 -13.95 25.32
N LEU A 13 -15.78 -14.65 24.36
CA LEU A 13 -16.46 -14.05 23.21
C LEU A 13 -17.65 -13.16 23.63
N GLY A 14 -18.35 -13.53 24.71
CA GLY A 14 -19.47 -12.74 25.25
C GLY A 14 -19.05 -11.45 25.99
N ASN A 15 -17.77 -11.29 26.30
CA ASN A 15 -17.27 -10.12 27.02
C ASN A 15 -16.99 -8.94 26.08
N LYS A 16 -17.99 -8.08 25.87
CA LYS A 16 -17.88 -6.89 24.97
C LYS A 16 -16.74 -5.93 25.33
N LYS A 17 -16.26 -5.92 26.59
CA LYS A 17 -15.15 -5.04 27.00
C LYS A 17 -13.80 -5.48 26.44
N LEU A 18 -13.64 -6.77 26.12
CA LEU A 18 -12.38 -7.34 25.65
C LEU A 18 -12.22 -7.32 24.13
N ASN A 19 -13.30 -7.03 23.39
CA ASN A 19 -13.32 -7.01 21.93
C ASN A 19 -12.71 -8.28 21.30
N ILE A 20 -13.03 -9.45 21.89
CA ILE A 20 -12.54 -10.75 21.44
C ILE A 20 -13.51 -11.32 20.42
N VAL A 21 -12.98 -11.76 19.28
CA VAL A 21 -13.72 -12.46 18.22
C VAL A 21 -12.98 -13.75 17.85
N LYS A 22 -13.62 -14.63 17.10
CA LYS A 22 -12.95 -15.82 16.58
C LYS A 22 -12.02 -15.47 15.44
N GLY A 23 -10.93 -16.21 15.30
CA GLY A 23 -9.94 -15.98 14.23
C GLY A 23 -10.43 -16.33 12.81
N ASP A 24 -11.56 -17.07 12.72
CA ASP A 24 -12.27 -17.39 11.47
C ASP A 24 -13.42 -16.44 11.15
N ASP A 25 -13.50 -15.29 11.83
CA ASP A 25 -14.49 -14.26 11.54
C ASP A 25 -14.21 -13.67 10.14
N LYS A 26 -15.28 -13.49 9.36
CA LYS A 26 -15.22 -12.96 7.99
C LYS A 26 -14.60 -11.56 7.90
N ASP A 27 -14.65 -10.80 8.99
CA ASP A 27 -14.00 -9.48 9.07
C ASP A 27 -12.46 -9.56 8.97
N PHE A 28 -11.89 -10.77 9.11
CA PHE A 28 -10.45 -11.04 8.93
C PHE A 28 -10.12 -11.68 7.57
N GLU A 29 -11.10 -11.92 6.71
CA GLU A 29 -10.85 -12.28 5.33
C GLU A 29 -10.42 -11.05 4.54
N TYR A 30 -9.24 -11.11 3.91
CA TYR A 30 -8.73 -10.00 3.11
C TYR A 30 -8.93 -10.26 1.63
N ASN A 31 -9.65 -9.35 0.96
CA ASN A 31 -9.58 -9.22 -0.48
C ASN A 31 -8.15 -8.83 -0.86
N ARG A 32 -7.66 -9.36 -1.98
CA ARG A 32 -6.30 -9.15 -2.44
C ARG A 32 -6.26 -8.44 -3.79
N ILE A 33 -5.13 -7.83 -4.08
CA ILE A 33 -4.80 -7.26 -5.38
C ILE A 33 -3.67 -8.12 -5.94
N GLU A 34 -3.90 -8.73 -7.09
CA GLU A 34 -2.90 -9.56 -7.75
C GLU A 34 -1.75 -8.71 -8.30
N PHE A 35 -0.56 -9.28 -8.34
CA PHE A 35 0.58 -8.68 -9.04
C PHE A 35 0.44 -8.81 -10.57
N GLY A 36 -0.42 -9.72 -11.04
CA GLY A 36 -0.49 -10.11 -12.46
C GLY A 36 0.68 -11.01 -12.90
N ILE A 37 1.37 -11.60 -11.93
CA ILE A 37 2.47 -12.55 -12.12
C ILE A 37 2.02 -13.89 -11.52
N PRO A 38 1.55 -14.87 -12.34
CA PRO A 38 0.83 -16.05 -11.84
C PRO A 38 1.56 -16.84 -10.75
N ASN A 39 2.88 -16.99 -10.87
CA ASN A 39 3.65 -17.72 -9.86
C ASN A 39 3.76 -16.94 -8.55
N LEU A 40 3.88 -15.62 -8.61
CA LEU A 40 3.95 -14.76 -7.43
C LEU A 40 2.58 -14.67 -6.75
N ASP A 41 1.51 -14.53 -7.53
CA ASP A 41 0.15 -14.50 -7.01
C ASP A 41 -0.19 -15.83 -6.31
N LYS A 42 0.20 -16.96 -6.89
CA LYS A 42 0.05 -18.27 -6.24
C LYS A 42 0.83 -18.37 -4.93
N LEU A 43 2.08 -17.89 -4.89
CA LEU A 43 2.92 -17.93 -3.68
C LEU A 43 2.39 -17.03 -2.57
N THR A 44 1.78 -15.90 -2.92
CA THR A 44 1.24 -14.91 -1.98
C THR A 44 -0.23 -15.14 -1.63
N GLY A 45 -0.86 -16.17 -2.22
CA GLY A 45 -2.28 -16.46 -2.02
C GLY A 45 -3.20 -15.41 -2.67
N GLY A 46 -2.82 -14.90 -3.85
CA GLY A 46 -3.60 -13.95 -4.65
C GLY A 46 -3.15 -12.50 -4.57
N GLY A 47 -1.88 -12.24 -4.25
CA GLY A 47 -1.32 -10.90 -4.26
C GLY A 47 -1.26 -10.21 -2.89
N ILE A 48 -1.28 -8.87 -2.88
CA ILE A 48 -1.23 -8.07 -1.65
C ILE A 48 -2.61 -7.90 -1.01
N PRO A 49 -2.72 -7.84 0.32
CA PRO A 49 -4.01 -7.65 1.00
C PRO A 49 -4.51 -6.21 0.83
N LYS A 50 -5.78 -6.02 0.45
CA LYS A 50 -6.45 -4.70 0.45
C LYS A 50 -6.54 -4.16 1.88
N LYS A 51 -6.60 -2.84 2.02
CA LYS A 51 -6.71 -2.12 3.31
C LYS A 51 -5.55 -2.43 4.27
N ARG A 52 -4.38 -2.70 3.75
CA ARG A 52 -3.15 -2.95 4.52
C ARG A 52 -1.96 -2.26 3.86
N MET A 53 -0.96 -1.98 4.66
CA MET A 53 0.34 -1.56 4.17
C MET A 53 1.15 -2.78 3.77
N THR A 54 1.74 -2.76 2.58
CA THR A 54 2.66 -3.78 2.08
C THR A 54 4.01 -3.12 1.83
N LEU A 55 5.07 -3.66 2.41
CA LEU A 55 6.43 -3.20 2.19
C LEU A 55 7.13 -4.09 1.17
N ILE A 56 7.61 -3.50 0.08
CA ILE A 56 8.48 -4.13 -0.93
C ILE A 56 9.90 -3.59 -0.71
N TYR A 57 10.84 -4.45 -0.33
CA TYR A 57 12.22 -4.04 -0.05
C TYR A 57 13.22 -4.97 -0.72
N GLY A 58 14.43 -4.46 -0.94
CA GLY A 58 15.52 -5.19 -1.59
C GLY A 58 16.58 -4.23 -2.13
N PRO A 59 17.68 -4.76 -2.70
CA PRO A 59 18.73 -3.96 -3.32
C PRO A 59 18.20 -3.03 -4.42
N THR A 60 19.01 -2.08 -4.85
CA THR A 60 18.68 -1.22 -6.01
C THR A 60 18.60 -2.07 -7.29
N ASN A 61 17.75 -1.61 -8.24
CA ASN A 61 17.62 -2.20 -9.58
C ASN A 61 17.14 -3.67 -9.64
N VAL A 62 16.48 -4.18 -8.60
CA VAL A 62 15.89 -5.54 -8.60
C VAL A 62 14.43 -5.59 -9.03
N GLY A 63 13.85 -4.46 -9.46
CA GLY A 63 12.49 -4.40 -9.99
C GLY A 63 11.40 -4.07 -8.96
N LYS A 64 11.71 -3.44 -7.82
CA LYS A 64 10.71 -3.03 -6.81
C LYS A 64 9.62 -2.13 -7.41
N SER A 65 10.03 -1.04 -8.07
CA SER A 65 9.10 -0.10 -8.72
C SER A 65 8.34 -0.76 -9.88
N TYR A 66 8.99 -1.68 -10.62
CA TYR A 66 8.29 -2.49 -11.63
C TYR A 66 7.18 -3.35 -10.99
N LEU A 67 7.46 -4.02 -9.88
CA LEU A 67 6.46 -4.82 -9.20
C LEU A 67 5.29 -3.96 -8.68
N ALA A 68 5.58 -2.79 -8.12
CA ALA A 68 4.57 -1.83 -7.71
C ALA A 68 3.73 -1.32 -8.89
N SER A 69 4.36 -1.08 -10.06
CA SER A 69 3.65 -0.67 -11.27
C SER A 69 2.69 -1.76 -11.78
N GLN A 70 3.05 -3.03 -11.66
CA GLN A 70 2.15 -4.14 -12.03
C GLN A 70 0.90 -4.19 -11.16
N ILE A 71 1.04 -3.92 -9.85
CA ILE A 71 -0.10 -3.83 -8.91
C ILE A 71 -1.03 -2.69 -9.35
N CYS A 72 -0.48 -1.49 -9.64
CA CYS A 72 -1.26 -0.36 -10.13
C CYS A 72 -1.98 -0.66 -11.45
N ALA A 73 -1.27 -1.27 -12.41
CA ALA A 73 -1.85 -1.66 -13.69
C ALA A 73 -3.00 -2.68 -13.53
N ASN A 74 -2.90 -3.60 -12.57
CA ASN A 74 -3.99 -4.53 -12.27
C ASN A 74 -5.21 -3.82 -11.68
N VAL A 75 -4.99 -2.88 -10.76
CA VAL A 75 -6.07 -2.07 -10.18
C VAL A 75 -6.80 -1.28 -11.27
N GLN A 76 -6.06 -0.62 -12.17
CA GLN A 76 -6.65 0.12 -13.30
C GLN A 76 -7.44 -0.79 -14.24
N ARG A 77 -6.94 -2.00 -14.54
CA ARG A 77 -7.67 -2.99 -15.37
C ARG A 77 -8.99 -3.46 -14.76
N GLU A 78 -9.07 -3.45 -13.42
CA GLU A 78 -10.31 -3.75 -12.69
C GLU A 78 -11.22 -2.52 -12.53
N GLY A 79 -10.86 -1.36 -13.09
CA GLY A 79 -11.61 -0.11 -13.01
C GLY A 79 -11.39 0.64 -11.69
N GLY A 80 -10.36 0.29 -10.93
CA GLY A 80 -9.97 0.97 -9.71
C GLY A 80 -9.02 2.14 -9.96
N ILE A 81 -8.82 2.96 -8.93
CA ILE A 81 -7.98 4.16 -8.94
C ILE A 81 -6.62 3.85 -8.30
N ALA A 82 -5.54 4.15 -9.04
CA ALA A 82 -4.17 4.00 -8.58
C ALA A 82 -3.48 5.35 -8.44
N ALA A 83 -2.65 5.49 -7.40
CA ALA A 83 -1.86 6.68 -7.15
C ALA A 83 -0.39 6.33 -6.89
N TRP A 84 0.50 7.26 -7.21
CA TRP A 84 1.94 7.17 -7.01
C TRP A 84 2.48 8.43 -6.35
N ILE A 85 3.14 8.26 -5.22
CA ILE A 85 3.87 9.30 -4.52
C ILE A 85 5.35 9.07 -4.84
N ASP A 86 5.89 9.91 -5.72
CA ASP A 86 7.26 9.84 -6.23
C ASP A 86 8.15 10.80 -5.44
N THR A 87 8.85 10.29 -4.43
CA THR A 87 9.77 11.07 -3.59
C THR A 87 11.20 11.10 -4.14
N GLU A 88 11.49 10.29 -5.16
CA GLU A 88 12.80 10.24 -5.80
C GLU A 88 12.86 11.05 -7.10
N LEU A 89 11.72 11.66 -7.52
CA LEU A 89 11.57 12.41 -8.78
C LEU A 89 12.01 11.57 -9.99
N SER A 90 11.68 10.29 -9.96
CA SER A 90 12.13 9.29 -10.93
C SER A 90 11.04 8.82 -11.90
N TRP A 91 9.84 9.42 -11.84
CA TRP A 91 8.71 9.05 -12.68
C TRP A 91 9.01 9.26 -14.17
N ASP A 92 8.88 8.19 -14.93
CA ASP A 92 8.94 8.21 -16.40
C ASP A 92 7.64 7.62 -16.97
N ALA A 93 6.78 8.49 -17.50
CA ALA A 93 5.48 8.10 -18.06
C ALA A 93 5.61 7.12 -19.23
N ASN A 94 6.64 7.24 -20.06
CA ASN A 94 6.86 6.34 -21.18
C ASN A 94 7.24 4.94 -20.71
N TRP A 95 8.07 4.85 -19.68
CA TRP A 95 8.46 3.57 -19.10
C TRP A 95 7.27 2.93 -18.35
N MET A 96 6.54 3.70 -17.55
CA MET A 96 5.35 3.23 -16.82
C MET A 96 4.27 2.72 -17.78
N SER A 97 4.06 3.41 -18.91
CA SER A 97 3.14 2.93 -19.95
C SER A 97 3.58 1.58 -20.55
N LYS A 98 4.90 1.38 -20.77
CA LYS A 98 5.43 0.08 -21.21
C LYS A 98 5.27 -1.01 -20.16
N CYS A 99 5.21 -0.65 -18.88
CA CYS A 99 4.88 -1.58 -17.79
C CYS A 99 3.39 -1.92 -17.72
N GLY A 100 2.56 -1.31 -18.56
CA GLY A 100 1.13 -1.61 -18.66
C GLY A 100 0.22 -0.69 -17.87
N LEU A 101 0.74 0.43 -17.32
CA LEU A 101 -0.10 1.46 -16.68
C LEU A 101 -0.77 2.34 -17.74
N ASP A 102 -2.00 2.70 -17.47
CA ASP A 102 -2.60 3.87 -18.11
C ASP A 102 -2.15 5.12 -17.35
N THR A 103 -1.16 5.83 -17.92
CA THR A 103 -0.58 7.01 -17.27
C THR A 103 -1.51 8.21 -17.31
N SER A 104 -2.54 8.21 -18.16
CA SER A 104 -3.55 9.26 -18.20
C SER A 104 -4.56 9.17 -17.04
N GLU A 105 -4.74 7.98 -16.49
CA GLU A 105 -5.62 7.69 -15.34
C GLU A 105 -4.84 7.56 -14.02
N MET A 106 -3.51 7.78 -14.04
CA MET A 106 -2.66 7.65 -12.87
C MET A 106 -2.59 8.96 -12.09
N LEU A 107 -2.89 8.91 -10.79
CA LEU A 107 -2.67 10.06 -9.90
C LEU A 107 -1.20 10.08 -9.46
N LEU A 108 -0.47 11.15 -9.82
CA LEU A 108 0.93 11.33 -9.46
C LEU A 108 1.08 12.52 -8.51
N SER A 109 1.84 12.32 -7.44
CA SER A 109 2.28 13.39 -6.54
C SER A 109 3.79 13.32 -6.34
N GLN A 110 4.44 14.49 -6.37
CA GLN A 110 5.86 14.66 -6.07
C GLN A 110 5.99 15.66 -4.90
N PRO A 111 5.84 15.18 -3.66
CA PRO A 111 5.84 16.04 -2.48
C PRO A 111 7.23 16.61 -2.20
N GLU A 112 7.29 17.82 -1.66
CA GLU A 112 8.54 18.49 -1.27
C GLU A 112 9.07 17.97 0.07
N SER A 113 8.17 17.48 0.95
CA SER A 113 8.54 16.97 2.29
C SER A 113 7.84 15.66 2.63
N GLY A 114 8.37 14.95 3.63
CA GLY A 114 7.77 13.74 4.16
C GLY A 114 6.38 13.98 4.75
N GLU A 115 6.19 15.12 5.44
CA GLU A 115 4.90 15.53 6.01
C GLU A 115 3.86 15.69 4.89
N GLN A 116 4.20 16.39 3.81
CA GLN A 116 3.32 16.55 2.66
C GLN A 116 2.99 15.21 1.99
N ALA A 117 3.98 14.31 1.90
CA ALA A 117 3.75 12.97 1.36
C ALA A 117 2.68 12.21 2.16
N PHE A 118 2.78 12.22 3.50
CA PHE A 118 1.81 11.54 4.36
C PHE A 118 0.44 12.21 4.35
N GLU A 119 0.36 13.54 4.34
CA GLU A 119 -0.91 14.26 4.19
C GLU A 119 -1.60 13.88 2.88
N THR A 120 -0.85 13.87 1.77
CA THR A 120 -1.37 13.47 0.46
C THR A 120 -1.89 12.02 0.47
N ILE A 121 -1.17 11.08 1.10
CA ILE A 121 -1.60 9.70 1.26
C ILE A 121 -2.94 9.63 2.02
N VAL A 122 -3.06 10.35 3.14
CA VAL A 122 -4.28 10.36 3.95
C VAL A 122 -5.47 10.92 3.15
N GLU A 123 -5.28 12.01 2.41
CA GLU A 123 -6.33 12.57 1.55
C GLU A 123 -6.75 11.59 0.43
N MET A 124 -5.80 10.92 -0.23
CA MET A 124 -6.08 9.91 -1.23
C MET A 124 -6.84 8.70 -0.64
N MET A 125 -6.47 8.26 0.56
CA MET A 125 -7.18 7.19 1.27
C MET A 125 -8.63 7.59 1.59
N ASN A 126 -8.85 8.82 2.06
CA ASN A 126 -10.18 9.36 2.36
C ASN A 126 -11.03 9.53 1.08
N ALA A 127 -10.41 9.85 -0.04
CA ALA A 127 -11.05 9.94 -1.34
C ALA A 127 -11.43 8.58 -1.95
N GLY A 128 -10.92 7.47 -1.40
CA GLY A 128 -11.24 6.12 -1.83
C GLY A 128 -10.34 5.58 -2.93
N VAL A 129 -9.09 6.04 -3.02
CA VAL A 129 -8.08 5.46 -3.92
C VAL A 129 -7.79 4.01 -3.52
N ASP A 130 -7.81 3.10 -4.48
CA ASP A 130 -7.73 1.65 -4.22
C ASP A 130 -6.31 1.18 -3.90
N VAL A 131 -5.29 1.79 -4.52
CA VAL A 131 -3.87 1.53 -4.25
C VAL A 131 -3.06 2.82 -4.30
N ILE A 132 -2.19 3.01 -3.33
CA ILE A 132 -1.25 4.15 -3.26
C ILE A 132 0.15 3.56 -3.11
N VAL A 133 1.03 3.90 -4.03
CA VAL A 133 2.46 3.55 -3.97
C VAL A 133 3.23 4.74 -3.43
N LEU A 134 4.12 4.50 -2.48
CA LEU A 134 5.14 5.46 -2.03
C LEU A 134 6.51 4.94 -2.47
N ASP A 135 7.12 5.60 -3.41
CA ASP A 135 8.41 5.22 -3.99
C ASP A 135 9.41 6.41 -3.90
N SER A 136 10.25 6.41 -2.88
CA SER A 136 10.41 5.44 -1.81
C SER A 136 10.38 6.13 -0.42
N ILE A 137 10.32 5.33 0.64
CA ILE A 137 10.46 5.85 2.02
C ILE A 137 11.82 6.54 2.21
N ALA A 138 12.86 6.08 1.50
CA ALA A 138 14.20 6.66 1.60
C ALA A 138 14.30 8.10 1.05
N GLY A 139 13.40 8.49 0.15
CA GLY A 139 13.33 9.85 -0.41
C GLY A 139 12.56 10.85 0.46
N LEU A 140 12.01 10.42 1.59
CA LEU A 140 11.28 11.32 2.49
C LEU A 140 12.24 12.22 3.26
N VAL A 141 12.16 13.52 3.02
CA VAL A 141 12.93 14.55 3.72
C VAL A 141 11.98 15.29 4.68
N PRO A 142 12.30 15.40 5.99
CA PRO A 142 11.53 16.21 6.91
C PRO A 142 11.50 17.70 6.49
N ALA A 143 10.36 18.37 6.62
CA ALA A 143 10.22 19.79 6.26
C ALA A 143 11.23 20.69 6.99
N GLN A 144 11.55 20.38 8.24
CA GLN A 144 12.55 21.11 9.03
C GLN A 144 13.95 21.14 8.39
N ASN A 145 14.35 20.07 7.69
CA ASN A 145 15.65 20.00 7.04
C ASN A 145 15.70 20.82 5.73
N LEU A 146 14.55 21.13 5.11
CA LEU A 146 14.49 21.95 3.91
C LEU A 146 14.77 23.43 4.22
N ASP A 147 14.40 23.89 5.41
CA ASP A 147 14.63 25.28 5.85
C ASP A 147 16.09 25.53 6.26
N GLU A 148 16.83 24.50 6.66
CA GLU A 148 18.24 24.61 7.08
C GLU A 148 19.22 24.70 5.91
N ASP A 149 18.94 24.10 4.78
CA ASP A 149 19.82 24.09 3.60
C ASP A 149 19.89 25.45 2.88
N PHE A 150 18.95 26.38 3.13
CA PHE A 150 18.93 27.72 2.54
C PHE A 150 19.56 28.83 3.42
N SER A 151 20.13 28.46 4.56
CA SER A 151 20.73 29.44 5.50
C SER A 151 22.26 29.62 5.36
N PHE A 152 22.88 29.18 4.27
CA PHE A 152 24.26 29.52 3.98
C PHE A 152 24.36 30.89 3.28
N ASN A 153 24.67 31.91 4.08
CA ASN A 153 25.19 33.21 3.67
C ASN A 153 26.56 33.08 3.00
#